data_bace1e2e49398bac4e73673e195c98ef
#
_entry.id   bace1e2e49398bac4e73673e195c98ef
#
_cell.length_a   1.000
_cell.length_b   1.000
_cell.length_c   1.000
_cell.angle_alpha   90.00
_cell.angle_beta   90.00
_cell.angle_gamma   90.00
#
_symmetry.space_group_name_H-M   'P 1'
#
loop_
_entity.id
_entity.type
_entity.pdbx_description
1 polymer ?
#
loop_
_entity_poly.entity_id
_entity_poly.type
_entity_poly.pdbx_seq_one_letter_code
_entity_poly.pdbx_strand_id
1 'polypeptide(L)' 'LIALKEQELQLKAQQEQNDVAEEQAKLQLEREKLAQREANFQQRLASQEAQTQARIQAGIERELLKQRGDA' A
#
# COMPACT_ATOMS: atom_id res chain seq x y z
N LEU A 1 27.37 43.73 -14.16
CA LEU A 1 26.04 43.85 -13.50
C LEU A 1 25.00 42.89 -14.09
N ILE A 2 24.95 42.79 -15.43
CA ILE A 2 24.02 41.85 -16.10
C ILE A 2 24.45 40.39 -15.85
N ALA A 3 25.75 40.12 -15.85
CA ALA A 3 26.28 38.77 -15.60
C ALA A 3 26.00 38.28 -14.18
N LEU A 4 26.01 39.14 -13.20
CA LEU A 4 25.69 38.80 -11.81
C LEU A 4 24.19 38.47 -11.65
N LYS A 5 23.32 39.20 -12.31
CA LYS A 5 21.89 38.93 -12.29
C LYS A 5 21.55 37.63 -12.99
N GLU A 6 22.22 37.32 -14.08
CA GLU A 6 22.05 36.04 -14.78
C GLU A 6 22.48 34.87 -13.90
N GLN A 7 23.60 35.00 -13.19
CA GLN A 7 24.08 33.98 -12.25
C GLN A 7 23.10 33.78 -11.10
N GLU A 8 22.56 34.86 -10.55
CA GLU A 8 21.54 34.77 -9.49
C GLU A 8 20.28 34.06 -9.98
N LEU A 9 19.82 34.38 -11.19
CA LEU A 9 18.65 33.72 -11.77
C LEU A 9 18.90 32.23 -12.03
N GLN A 10 20.10 31.88 -12.50
CA GLN A 10 20.48 30.48 -12.71
C GLN A 10 20.52 29.70 -11.40
N LEU A 11 21.07 30.30 -10.34
CA LEU A 11 21.10 29.69 -9.02
C LEU A 11 19.70 29.47 -8.45
N LYS A 12 18.81 30.46 -8.60
CA LYS A 12 17.42 30.32 -8.19
C LYS A 12 16.70 29.23 -8.97
N ALA A 13 16.93 29.16 -10.26
CA ALA A 13 16.32 28.12 -11.08
C ALA A 13 16.82 26.73 -10.70
N GLN A 14 18.09 26.57 -10.37
CA GLN A 14 18.64 25.32 -9.86
C GLN A 14 18.06 24.94 -8.52
N GLN A 15 17.90 25.88 -7.61
CA GLN A 15 17.28 25.64 -6.31
C GLN A 15 15.83 25.22 -6.46
N GLU A 16 15.07 25.85 -7.33
CA GLU A 16 13.69 25.47 -7.61
C GLU A 16 13.60 24.06 -8.20
N GLN A 17 14.48 23.71 -9.11
CA GLN A 17 14.54 22.37 -9.68
C GLN A 17 14.87 21.32 -8.62
N ASN A 18 15.80 21.62 -7.72
CA ASN A 18 16.15 20.72 -6.63
C ASN A 18 15.00 20.56 -5.64
N ASP A 19 14.30 21.63 -5.31
CA ASP A 19 13.15 21.59 -4.43
C ASP A 19 12.00 20.77 -5.02
N VAL A 20 11.74 20.93 -6.29
CA VAL A 20 10.72 20.15 -7.01
C VAL A 20 11.10 18.67 -7.04
N ALA A 21 12.38 18.36 -7.29
CA ALA A 21 12.86 16.99 -7.30
C ALA A 21 12.74 16.34 -5.92
N GLU A 22 13.03 17.08 -4.84
CA GLU A 22 12.83 16.59 -3.47
C GLU A 22 11.36 16.33 -3.15
N GLU A 23 10.48 17.23 -3.54
CA GLU A 23 9.04 17.06 -3.35
C GLU A 23 8.51 15.84 -4.09
N GLN A 24 8.94 15.66 -5.33
CA GLN A 24 8.55 14.49 -6.13
C GLN A 24 9.06 13.20 -5.52
N ALA A 25 10.29 13.19 -5.01
CA ALA A 25 10.84 12.03 -4.33
C ALA A 25 10.06 11.68 -3.07
N LYS A 26 9.67 12.68 -2.28
CA LYS A 26 8.82 12.48 -1.09
C LYS A 26 7.45 11.93 -1.44
N LEU A 27 6.81 12.48 -2.46
CA LEU A 27 5.51 12.01 -2.94
C LEU A 27 5.58 10.56 -3.43
N GLN A 28 6.64 10.23 -4.14
CA GLN A 28 6.84 8.87 -4.62
C GLN A 28 7.01 7.88 -3.48
N LEU A 29 7.78 8.26 -2.46
CA LEU A 29 7.94 7.46 -1.24
C LEU A 29 6.61 7.26 -0.50
N GLU A 30 5.81 8.30 -0.38
CA GLU A 30 4.49 8.21 0.24
C GLU A 30 3.56 7.29 -0.54
N ARG A 31 3.57 7.38 -1.87
CA ARG A 31 2.79 6.50 -2.73
C ARG A 31 3.21 5.04 -2.59
N GLU A 32 4.50 4.78 -2.51
CA GLU A 32 5.03 3.43 -2.30
C GLU A 32 4.61 2.87 -0.94
N LYS A 33 4.67 3.69 0.11
CA LYS A 33 4.20 3.29 1.44
C LYS A 33 2.72 2.98 1.47
N LEU A 34 1.92 3.80 0.83
CA LEU A 34 0.47 3.59 0.74
C LEU A 34 0.15 2.32 -0.05
N ALA A 35 0.85 2.09 -1.16
CA ALA A 35 0.66 0.88 -1.96
C ALA A 35 1.03 -0.37 -1.17
N GLN A 36 2.11 -0.32 -0.38
CA GLN A 36 2.50 -1.43 0.49
C GLN A 36 1.49 -1.70 1.59
N ARG A 37 0.97 -0.65 2.22
CA ARG A 37 -0.09 -0.78 3.24
C ARG A 37 -1.35 -1.40 2.66
N GLU A 38 -1.73 -0.97 1.47
CA GLU A 38 -2.90 -1.51 0.78
C GLU A 38 -2.71 -2.97 0.42
N ALA A 39 -1.54 -3.35 -0.10
CA ALA A 39 -1.21 -4.74 -0.40
C ALA A 39 -1.23 -5.61 0.86
N ASN A 40 -0.68 -5.14 1.96
CA ASN A 40 -0.70 -5.84 3.25
C ASN A 40 -2.12 -6.00 3.78
N PHE A 41 -2.95 -4.98 3.65
CA PHE A 41 -4.35 -5.01 4.05
C PHE A 41 -5.13 -6.04 3.23
N GLN A 42 -4.93 -6.06 1.92
CA GLN A 42 -5.56 -7.05 1.04
C GLN A 42 -5.14 -8.47 1.38
N GLN A 43 -3.87 -8.67 1.69
CA GLN A 43 -3.39 -9.98 2.14
C GLN A 43 -4.05 -10.43 3.43
N ARG A 44 -4.20 -9.52 4.40
CA ARG A 44 -4.88 -9.83 5.66
C ARG A 44 -6.34 -10.19 5.45
N LEU A 45 -7.03 -9.44 4.61
CA LEU A 45 -8.43 -9.71 4.28
C LEU A 45 -8.58 -11.09 3.62
N ALA A 46 -7.74 -11.39 2.65
CA ALA A 46 -7.79 -12.70 1.97
C ALA A 46 -7.51 -13.83 2.95
N SER A 47 -6.57 -13.65 3.86
CA SER A 47 -6.24 -14.64 4.89
C SER A 47 -7.41 -14.84 5.86
N GLN A 48 -8.06 -13.75 6.30
CA GLN A 48 -9.23 -13.83 7.17
C GLN A 48 -10.42 -14.51 6.49
N GLU A 49 -10.67 -14.19 5.23
CA GLU A 49 -11.73 -14.82 4.45
C GLU A 49 -11.49 -16.32 4.30
N ALA A 50 -10.24 -16.72 4.01
CA ALA A 50 -9.90 -18.13 3.90
C ALA A 50 -10.09 -18.87 5.23
N GLN A 51 -9.72 -18.27 6.36
CA GLN A 51 -9.95 -18.84 7.68
C GLN A 51 -11.42 -18.95 8.02
N THR A 52 -12.20 -17.94 7.70
CA THR A 52 -13.63 -17.92 7.94
C THR A 52 -14.33 -19.01 7.13
N GLN A 53 -13.98 -19.14 5.86
CA GLN A 53 -14.53 -20.19 4.99
C GLN A 53 -14.15 -21.59 5.48
N ALA A 54 -12.92 -21.76 5.92
CA ALA A 54 -12.47 -23.04 6.49
C ALA A 54 -13.27 -23.41 7.74
N ARG A 55 -13.56 -22.44 8.63
CA ARG A 55 -14.39 -22.66 9.81
C ARG A 55 -15.83 -23.04 9.47
N ILE A 56 -16.42 -22.34 8.50
CA ILE A 56 -17.78 -22.64 8.04
C ILE A 56 -17.84 -24.03 7.47
N GLN A 57 -16.90 -24.40 6.65
CA GLN A 57 -16.84 -25.71 6.03
C GLN A 57 -16.64 -26.81 7.07
N ALA A 58 -15.76 -26.60 8.04
CA ALA A 58 -15.57 -27.54 9.13
C ALA A 58 -16.83 -27.71 9.97
N GLY A 59 -17.57 -26.62 10.22
CA GLY A 59 -18.85 -26.68 10.91
C GLY A 59 -19.92 -27.49 10.16
N ILE A 60 -20.00 -27.31 8.85
CA ILE A 60 -20.92 -28.06 8.00
C ILE A 60 -20.56 -29.55 8.01
N GLU A 61 -19.30 -29.89 7.90
CA GLU A 61 -18.84 -31.27 7.93
C GLU A 61 -19.14 -31.94 9.27
N ARG A 62 -18.97 -31.23 10.37
CA ARG A 62 -19.33 -31.75 11.71
C ARG A 62 -20.80 -32.06 11.81
N GLU A 63 -21.66 -31.19 11.33
CA GLU A 63 -23.09 -31.40 11.36
C GLU A 63 -23.52 -32.59 10.48
N LEU A 64 -22.92 -32.70 9.29
CA LEU A 64 -23.17 -33.84 8.41
C LEU A 64 -22.76 -35.16 9.04
N LEU A 65 -21.63 -35.19 9.74
CA LEU A 65 -21.17 -36.37 10.47
C LEU A 65 -22.10 -36.74 11.61
N LYS A 66 -22.63 -35.76 12.35
CA LYS A 66 -23.62 -35.98 13.41
C LYS A 66 -24.92 -36.59 12.85
N GLN A 67 -25.38 -36.08 11.73
CA GLN A 67 -26.61 -36.61 11.09
C GLN A 67 -26.40 -38.05 10.61
N ARG A 68 -25.23 -38.39 10.11
CA ARG A 68 -24.89 -39.76 9.76
C ARG A 68 -24.79 -40.70 10.96
N GLY A 69 -24.28 -40.17 12.09
CA GLY A 69 -24.17 -40.94 13.33
C GLY A 69 -25.51 -41.25 13.98
N ASP A 70 -26.50 -40.37 13.80
CA ASP A 70 -27.85 -40.55 14.33
C ASP A 70 -28.71 -41.48 13.49
N ALA A 71 -28.31 -41.74 12.27
CA ALA A 71 -29.02 -42.68 11.40
C ALA A 71 -28.57 -44.11 11.65
#